data_402dece97186c6df71730021401a5aa1
#
_entry.id   402dece97186c6df71730021401a5aa1
#
_cell.length_a   1.000
_cell.length_b   1.000
_cell.length_c   1.000
_cell.angle_alpha   90.00
_cell.angle_beta   90.00
_cell.angle_gamma   90.00
#
_symmetry.space_group_name_H-M   'P 1'
#
loop_
_entity.id
_entity.type
_entity.pdbx_description
1 polymer ?
#
loop_
_entity_poly.entity_id
_entity_poly.type
_entity_poly.pdbx_seq_one_letter_code
_entity_poly.pdbx_strand_id
1 'polypeptide(L)'
;MLYPELFKQLEAVRWNMETDIPWSSFDATRLTDEQATTIKMNAITEWSALPATEMFLRDNRGDSDFCAFMSIWFFEEQKHSLVLMEYLRRFHPELVPTEKELDNVRFEFDPAPPLETLMLHFCGEIRLN
;
A
#
# COMPACT_ATOMS: atom_id res chain seq x y z
N MET A 1 19.66 -15.70 -7.78
CA MET A 1 18.33 -15.40 -7.19
C MET A 1 18.55 -14.67 -5.86
N LEU A 2 18.05 -13.46 -5.79
CA LEU A 2 18.13 -12.60 -4.60
C LEU A 2 16.91 -12.76 -3.69
N TYR A 3 15.76 -13.11 -4.28
CA TYR A 3 14.48 -13.16 -3.57
C TYR A 3 14.45 -14.04 -2.31
N PRO A 4 14.98 -15.28 -2.30
CA PRO A 4 14.91 -16.12 -1.10
C PRO A 4 15.64 -15.51 0.11
N GLU A 5 16.69 -14.73 -0.12
CA GLU A 5 17.41 -14.05 0.96
C GLU A 5 16.66 -12.82 1.45
N LEU A 6 16.12 -12.03 0.53
CA LEU A 6 15.25 -10.89 0.85
C LEU A 6 13.99 -11.36 1.61
N PHE A 7 13.41 -12.48 1.21
CA PHE A 7 12.25 -13.05 1.90
C PHE A 7 12.54 -13.28 3.38
N LYS A 8 13.65 -13.94 3.72
CA LYS A 8 14.04 -14.20 5.11
C LYS A 8 14.26 -12.92 5.92
N GLN A 9 14.89 -11.92 5.30
CA GLN A 9 15.13 -10.64 5.96
C GLN A 9 13.82 -9.90 6.24
N LEU A 10 12.91 -9.87 5.26
CA LEU A 10 11.60 -9.23 5.40
C LEU A 10 10.71 -9.95 6.41
N GLU A 11 10.69 -11.29 6.41
CA GLU A 11 9.92 -12.08 7.38
C GLU A 11 10.32 -11.76 8.83
N ALA A 12 11.60 -11.47 9.06
CA ALA A 12 12.13 -11.15 10.39
C ALA A 12 11.71 -9.77 10.93
N VAL A 13 11.30 -8.85 10.05
CA VAL A 13 10.97 -7.46 10.40
C VAL A 13 9.50 -7.09 10.12
N ARG A 14 8.68 -8.06 9.71
CA ARG A 14 7.25 -7.81 9.41
C ARG A 14 6.49 -7.37 10.64
N TRP A 15 5.65 -6.36 10.46
CA TRP A 15 4.75 -5.89 11.49
C TRP A 15 3.34 -6.47 11.33
N ASN A 16 2.59 -6.50 12.42
CA ASN A 16 1.22 -7.00 12.49
C ASN A 16 0.26 -5.86 12.86
N MET A 17 -0.76 -5.64 12.03
CA MET A 17 -1.74 -4.58 12.20
C MET A 17 -2.50 -4.65 13.53
N GLU A 18 -2.74 -5.85 14.06
CA GLU A 18 -3.53 -6.03 15.27
C GLU A 18 -2.70 -5.87 16.54
N THR A 19 -1.43 -6.35 16.51
CA THR A 19 -0.60 -6.43 17.73
C THR A 19 0.40 -5.30 17.85
N ASP A 20 0.90 -4.76 16.73
CA ASP A 20 1.99 -3.78 16.75
C ASP A 20 1.49 -2.34 16.69
N ILE A 21 0.20 -2.13 16.38
CA ILE A 21 -0.45 -0.82 16.45
C ILE A 21 -1.10 -0.65 17.82
N PRO A 22 -0.74 0.38 18.59
CA PRO A 22 -1.29 0.59 19.92
C PRO A 22 -2.71 1.21 19.85
N TRP A 23 -3.67 0.48 19.29
CA TRP A 23 -5.03 0.93 19.05
C TRP A 23 -5.72 1.59 20.26
N SER A 24 -5.45 1.08 21.46
CA SER A 24 -6.04 1.61 22.70
C SER A 24 -5.47 2.95 23.14
N SER A 25 -4.35 3.41 22.56
CA SER A 25 -3.73 4.67 22.87
C SER A 25 -4.18 5.83 21.99
N PHE A 26 -4.96 5.54 20.93
CA PHE A 26 -5.51 6.58 20.06
C PHE A 26 -6.66 7.33 20.73
N ASP A 27 -6.65 8.64 20.57
CA ASP A 27 -7.69 9.54 21.01
C ASP A 27 -8.33 10.20 19.78
N ALA A 28 -9.51 9.69 19.39
CA ALA A 28 -10.23 10.16 18.20
C ALA A 28 -10.63 11.66 18.30
N THR A 29 -10.72 12.22 19.52
CA THR A 29 -11.09 13.63 19.72
C THR A 29 -9.99 14.60 19.32
N ARG A 30 -8.78 14.11 19.06
CA ARG A 30 -7.64 14.94 18.65
C ARG A 30 -7.60 15.26 17.16
N LEU A 31 -8.34 14.53 16.35
CA LEU A 31 -8.41 14.80 14.92
C LEU A 31 -9.59 15.70 14.59
N THR A 32 -9.36 16.61 13.66
CA THR A 32 -10.42 17.38 13.02
C THR A 32 -11.06 16.52 11.90
N ASP A 33 -12.29 16.89 11.48
CA ASP A 33 -12.97 16.23 10.36
C ASP A 33 -12.15 16.29 9.06
N GLU A 34 -11.40 17.37 8.85
CA GLU A 34 -10.50 17.53 7.71
C GLU A 34 -9.35 16.52 7.76
N GLN A 35 -8.75 16.33 8.93
CA GLN A 35 -7.68 15.34 9.12
C GLN A 35 -8.20 13.91 8.94
N ALA A 36 -9.37 13.60 9.47
CA ALA A 36 -10.01 12.29 9.28
C ALA A 36 -10.34 12.04 7.79
N THR A 37 -10.81 13.07 7.07
CA THR A 37 -11.01 13.01 5.61
C THR A 37 -9.68 12.77 4.88
N THR A 38 -8.58 13.37 5.32
CA THR A 38 -7.25 13.12 4.75
C THR A 38 -6.83 11.66 4.94
N ILE A 39 -7.10 11.06 6.10
CA ILE A 39 -6.85 9.63 6.33
C ILE A 39 -7.64 8.77 5.34
N LYS A 40 -8.92 9.09 5.10
CA LYS A 40 -9.73 8.42 4.08
C LYS A 40 -9.09 8.50 2.69
N MET A 41 -8.68 9.71 2.30
CA MET A 41 -8.05 9.91 0.98
C MET A 41 -6.73 9.14 0.85
N ASN A 42 -5.92 9.11 1.91
CA ASN A 42 -4.70 8.31 1.94
C ASN A 42 -5.00 6.82 1.84
N ALA A 43 -5.99 6.30 2.58
CA ALA A 43 -6.40 4.89 2.47
C ALA A 43 -6.79 4.50 1.04
N ILE A 44 -7.51 5.38 0.33
CA ILE A 44 -7.89 5.18 -1.07
C ILE A 44 -6.64 5.23 -1.98
N THR A 45 -5.73 6.16 -1.75
CA THR A 45 -4.49 6.28 -2.53
C THR A 45 -3.61 5.05 -2.36
N GLU A 46 -3.41 4.59 -1.13
CA GLU A 46 -2.63 3.37 -0.84
C GLU A 46 -3.23 2.10 -1.46
N TRP A 47 -4.56 2.08 -1.69
CA TRP A 47 -5.20 0.98 -2.39
C TRP A 47 -4.72 0.84 -3.84
N SER A 48 -4.13 1.87 -4.43
CA SER A 48 -3.54 1.85 -5.78
C SER A 48 -2.29 0.97 -5.90
N ALA A 49 -1.80 0.38 -4.82
CA ALA A 49 -0.78 -0.66 -4.87
C ALA A 49 -1.21 -1.86 -5.76
N LEU A 50 -2.52 -2.11 -5.92
CA LEU A 50 -3.02 -3.16 -6.81
C LEU A 50 -2.68 -2.89 -8.28
N PRO A 51 -3.11 -1.78 -8.93
CA PRO A 51 -2.73 -1.48 -10.30
C PRO A 51 -1.21 -1.29 -10.48
N ALA A 52 -0.50 -0.78 -9.47
CA ALA A 52 0.96 -0.70 -9.49
C ALA A 52 1.60 -2.10 -9.54
N THR A 53 1.09 -3.06 -8.77
CA THR A 53 1.56 -4.46 -8.81
C THR A 53 1.31 -5.09 -10.18
N GLU A 54 0.13 -4.89 -10.77
CA GLU A 54 -0.21 -5.37 -12.11
C GLU A 54 0.78 -4.83 -13.15
N MET A 55 1.10 -3.54 -13.09
CA MET A 55 2.11 -2.90 -13.94
C MET A 55 3.50 -3.51 -13.75
N PHE A 56 3.98 -3.65 -12.51
CA PHE A 56 5.30 -4.21 -12.24
C PHE A 56 5.44 -5.65 -12.74
N LEU A 57 4.44 -6.49 -12.48
CA LEU A 57 4.45 -7.88 -12.94
C LEU A 57 4.40 -7.98 -14.46
N ARG A 58 3.63 -7.13 -15.12
CA ARG A 58 3.55 -7.07 -16.59
C ARG A 58 4.90 -6.67 -17.20
N ASP A 59 5.47 -5.57 -16.73
CA ASP A 59 6.65 -4.96 -17.36
C ASP A 59 7.95 -5.71 -17.02
N ASN A 60 7.97 -6.46 -15.91
CA ASN A 60 9.12 -7.25 -15.47
C ASN A 60 8.88 -8.77 -15.56
N ARG A 61 7.92 -9.23 -16.32
CA ARG A 61 7.54 -10.66 -16.42
C ARG A 61 8.68 -11.60 -16.79
N GLY A 62 9.75 -11.11 -17.38
CA GLY A 62 10.95 -11.88 -17.71
C GLY A 62 11.90 -12.11 -16.53
N ASP A 63 11.73 -11.38 -15.43
CA ASP A 63 12.52 -11.53 -14.21
C ASP A 63 11.68 -12.23 -13.13
N SER A 64 11.86 -13.54 -13.01
CA SER A 64 11.11 -14.36 -12.05
C SER A 64 11.48 -14.04 -10.59
N ASP A 65 12.70 -13.59 -10.33
CA ASP A 65 13.17 -13.23 -9.00
C ASP A 65 12.50 -11.94 -8.53
N PHE A 66 12.43 -10.94 -9.39
CA PHE A 66 11.70 -9.70 -9.14
C PHE A 66 10.19 -9.96 -8.98
N CYS A 67 9.57 -10.74 -9.87
CA CYS A 67 8.15 -11.07 -9.77
C CYS A 67 7.80 -11.80 -8.47
N ALA A 68 8.70 -12.66 -7.97
CA ALA A 68 8.52 -13.32 -6.69
C ALA A 68 8.62 -12.32 -5.52
N PHE A 69 9.55 -11.37 -5.57
CA PHE A 69 9.66 -10.28 -4.59
C PHE A 69 8.36 -9.45 -4.53
N MET A 70 7.72 -9.17 -5.65
CA MET A 70 6.49 -8.40 -5.71
C MET A 70 5.34 -9.00 -4.89
N SER A 71 5.36 -10.32 -4.62
CA SER A 71 4.34 -10.95 -3.76
C SER A 71 4.43 -10.44 -2.32
N ILE A 72 5.63 -10.17 -1.80
CA ILE A 72 5.84 -9.60 -0.47
C ILE A 72 5.61 -8.10 -0.50
N TRP A 73 6.17 -7.43 -1.50
CA TRP A 73 5.96 -5.99 -1.64
C TRP A 73 4.46 -5.64 -1.64
N PHE A 74 3.67 -6.29 -2.47
CA PHE A 74 2.22 -6.06 -2.53
C PHE A 74 1.52 -6.38 -1.20
N PHE A 75 1.93 -7.43 -0.50
CA PHE A 75 1.38 -7.76 0.81
C PHE A 75 1.66 -6.65 1.85
N GLU A 76 2.86 -6.07 1.86
CA GLU A 76 3.19 -4.99 2.79
C GLU A 76 2.48 -3.67 2.39
N GLU A 77 2.41 -3.35 1.10
CA GLU A 77 1.68 -2.17 0.59
C GLU A 77 0.18 -2.22 0.95
N GLN A 78 -0.45 -3.40 0.83
CA GLN A 78 -1.85 -3.53 1.23
C GLN A 78 -2.10 -3.19 2.70
N LYS A 79 -1.13 -3.40 3.57
CA LYS A 79 -1.26 -3.03 4.99
C LYS A 79 -1.37 -1.53 5.20
N HIS A 80 -0.79 -0.71 4.34
CA HIS A 80 -0.88 0.75 4.43
C HIS A 80 -2.33 1.21 4.31
N SER A 81 -3.02 0.77 3.27
CA SER A 81 -4.45 1.06 3.12
C SER A 81 -5.29 0.43 4.24
N LEU A 82 -5.05 -0.85 4.55
CA LEU A 82 -5.86 -1.59 5.52
C LEU A 82 -5.76 -1.01 6.94
N VAL A 83 -4.58 -0.56 7.36
CA VAL A 83 -4.43 0.05 8.69
C VAL A 83 -5.14 1.40 8.79
N LEU A 84 -5.12 2.20 7.72
CA LEU A 84 -5.86 3.46 7.66
C LEU A 84 -7.37 3.22 7.66
N MET A 85 -7.85 2.22 6.93
CA MET A 85 -9.26 1.80 6.96
C MET A 85 -9.67 1.27 8.33
N GLU A 86 -8.79 0.51 9.01
CA GLU A 86 -9.08 0.03 10.36
C GLU A 86 -9.14 1.18 11.35
N TYR A 87 -8.26 2.19 11.24
CA TYR A 87 -8.35 3.42 12.02
C TYR A 87 -9.70 4.10 11.82
N LEU A 88 -10.13 4.30 10.57
CA LEU A 88 -11.44 4.89 10.27
C LEU A 88 -12.58 4.04 10.84
N ARG A 89 -12.54 2.72 10.69
CA ARG A 89 -13.58 1.83 11.21
C ARG A 89 -13.76 1.96 12.73
N ARG A 90 -12.67 2.17 13.46
CA ARG A 90 -12.69 2.31 14.93
C ARG A 90 -13.16 3.68 15.39
N PHE A 91 -12.77 4.73 14.69
CA PHE A 91 -12.88 6.10 15.19
C PHE A 91 -13.75 7.03 14.33
N HIS A 92 -13.91 6.74 13.04
CA HIS A 92 -14.68 7.53 12.08
C HIS A 92 -15.40 6.61 11.08
N PRO A 93 -16.32 5.74 11.54
CA PRO A 93 -16.91 4.69 10.70
C PRO A 93 -17.68 5.22 9.48
N GLU A 94 -18.16 6.46 9.53
CA GLU A 94 -18.82 7.14 8.42
C GLU A 94 -17.88 7.51 7.27
N LEU A 95 -16.54 7.52 7.52
CA LEU A 95 -15.51 7.85 6.56
C LEU A 95 -14.83 6.62 5.94
N VAL A 96 -15.19 5.41 6.35
CA VAL A 96 -14.61 4.20 5.76
C VAL A 96 -14.87 4.18 4.25
N PRO A 97 -13.82 4.01 3.41
CA PRO A 97 -14.00 3.93 1.96
C PRO A 97 -14.99 2.84 1.56
N THR A 98 -15.84 3.15 0.60
CA THR A 98 -16.75 2.17 -0.02
C THR A 98 -16.01 1.37 -1.09
N GLU A 99 -16.52 0.18 -1.43
CA GLU A 99 -15.99 -0.63 -2.53
C GLU A 99 -15.90 0.17 -3.84
N LYS A 100 -16.92 0.98 -4.13
CA LYS A 100 -16.95 1.83 -5.32
C LYS A 100 -15.82 2.87 -5.34
N GLU A 101 -15.49 3.46 -4.19
CA GLU A 101 -14.37 4.40 -4.09
C GLU A 101 -13.03 3.69 -4.29
N LEU A 102 -12.87 2.47 -3.78
CA LEU A 102 -11.68 1.65 -3.97
C LEU A 102 -11.55 1.16 -5.42
N ASP A 103 -12.64 0.80 -6.07
CA ASP A 103 -12.64 0.41 -7.49
C ASP A 103 -12.25 1.55 -8.42
N ASN A 104 -12.51 2.79 -8.05
CA ASN A 104 -12.15 3.96 -8.86
C ASN A 104 -10.64 4.19 -8.99
N VAL A 105 -9.80 3.58 -8.14
CA VAL A 105 -8.33 3.67 -8.26
C VAL A 105 -7.73 2.51 -9.07
N ARG A 106 -8.55 1.67 -9.67
CA ARG A 106 -8.13 0.61 -10.58
C ARG A 106 -7.96 1.16 -12.00
N PHE A 107 -6.90 1.88 -12.22
CA PHE A 107 -6.52 2.41 -13.52
C PHE A 107 -5.40 1.57 -14.15
N GLU A 108 -5.32 1.58 -15.46
CA GLU A 108 -4.26 0.89 -16.20
C GLU A 108 -3.10 1.84 -16.46
N PHE A 109 -1.90 1.37 -16.19
CA PHE A 109 -0.67 2.05 -16.61
C PHE A 109 -0.31 1.62 -18.03
N ASP A 110 0.15 2.55 -18.84
CA ASP A 110 0.72 2.22 -20.14
C ASP A 110 1.95 1.32 -19.98
N PRO A 111 2.16 0.33 -20.89
CA PRO A 111 3.36 -0.49 -20.89
C PRO A 111 4.62 0.38 -21.04
N ALA A 112 5.62 0.12 -20.22
CA ALA A 112 6.90 0.82 -20.27
C ALA A 112 8.07 -0.17 -20.07
N PRO A 113 9.30 0.23 -20.48
CA PRO A 113 10.50 -0.55 -20.18
C PRO A 113 10.66 -0.73 -18.66
N PRO A 114 11.15 -1.88 -18.18
CA PRO A 114 11.29 -2.15 -16.74
C PRO A 114 12.01 -1.06 -15.95
N LEU A 115 13.06 -0.49 -16.50
CA LEU A 115 13.81 0.57 -15.83
C LEU A 115 12.97 1.85 -15.65
N GLU A 116 12.20 2.21 -16.65
CA GLU A 116 11.32 3.40 -16.60
C GLU A 116 10.23 3.21 -15.53
N THR A 117 9.58 2.06 -15.52
CA THR A 117 8.57 1.71 -14.52
C THR A 117 9.12 1.79 -13.09
N LEU A 118 10.30 1.20 -12.87
CA LEU A 118 10.97 1.23 -11.56
C LEU A 118 11.38 2.65 -11.14
N MET A 119 11.89 3.45 -12.08
CA MET A 119 12.31 4.82 -11.81
C MET A 119 11.12 5.73 -11.48
N LEU A 120 10.00 5.56 -12.18
CA LEU A 120 8.77 6.31 -11.87
C LEU A 120 8.27 6.01 -10.47
N HIS A 121 8.25 4.74 -10.08
CA HIS A 121 7.86 4.33 -8.74
C HIS A 121 8.82 4.90 -7.68
N PHE A 122 10.13 4.71 -7.87
CA PHE A 122 11.14 5.22 -6.94
C PHE A 122 11.03 6.74 -6.73
N CYS A 123 10.83 7.50 -7.81
CA CYS A 123 10.62 8.96 -7.71
C CYS A 123 9.31 9.31 -6.99
N GLY A 124 8.27 8.49 -7.17
CA GLY A 124 6.99 8.61 -6.45
C GLY A 124 7.18 8.48 -4.94
N GLU A 125 7.88 7.44 -4.50
CA GLU A 125 8.16 7.18 -3.09
C GLU A 125 8.97 8.31 -2.43
N ILE A 126 10.00 8.81 -3.11
CA ILE A 126 10.80 9.95 -2.60
C ILE A 126 9.93 11.20 -2.45
N ARG A 127 8.97 11.42 -3.34
CA ARG A 127 8.11 12.60 -3.31
C ARG A 127 7.06 12.55 -2.20
N LEU A 128 6.62 11.36 -1.82
CA LEU A 128 5.61 11.15 -0.78
C LEU A 128 6.19 11.17 0.64
N ASN A 129 7.50 10.97 0.78
CA ASN A 129 8.23 11.08 2.05
C ASN A 129 8.85 12.47 2.23
#